data_ee4ce425e3d34e8ffbfd49e02afbefca
#
_entry.id   ee4ce425e3d34e8ffbfd49e02afbefca
#
_cell.length_a   1.000
_cell.length_b   1.000
_cell.length_c   1.000
_cell.angle_alpha   90.00
_cell.angle_beta   90.00
_cell.angle_gamma   90.00
#
_symmetry.space_group_name_H-M   'P 1'
#
loop_
_entity.id
_entity.type
_entity.pdbx_description
1 polymer ?
#
loop_
_entity_poly.entity_id
_entity_poly.type
_entity_poly.pdbx_seq_one_letter_code
_entity_poly.pdbx_strand_id
1 'polypeptide(L)'
;THRGTLFPYTTLFRSVILRISDSLMRPAAYSFLLAYVFLLEIALSEVFLYKLVFENQKYSAFEALVAQPILWLEAGGWAFVVVFLIGVIKWIWLRRLLTIALLFALTLLTLGEFLLLWVYDTVYNPEMSKIIVGTDLRESMEFLTAMTHHLPLLMMLLALIVLLSWLFACLITRMGRRALIYSGLFCFFLGFGLSVGRYRNWNWSYSPARTTTIDRFSWGVLRTYRLGKILNAQRERMHTSASTAVVGYKNPGFQNPINVVLILGESTRAASMHCYGFALPTTPKLDELRSRGEIAVFTDVVSPSNATIASTQAMLTFYTNEQDKEQWHEYPDLVSVMKHGGFTTAWVTNQECSGGPWSVQQLFGSPADTLTGNAYRLHQTNDMFLSDSLFYDERILPNLLSFEQIAPKHRRPRGLFSVVHLMGSHAGYANRYPASFARFKAKDIPGTLAEGRKTKIAEYANSVLYNDHVVAEIFKR
;
A
#
# COMPACT_ATOMS: atom_id res chain seq x y z
N THR A 1 63.78 3.74 32.23
CA THR A 1 63.29 3.51 30.87
C THR A 1 61.93 2.79 30.90
N HIS A 2 60.87 3.56 30.96
CA HIS A 2 59.50 3.07 30.84
C HIS A 2 59.16 2.87 29.37
N ARG A 3 58.99 1.64 28.93
CA ARG A 3 58.26 1.34 27.69
C ARG A 3 56.80 1.13 28.03
N GLY A 4 55.97 2.10 27.69
CA GLY A 4 54.54 2.03 27.84
C GLY A 4 53.95 0.95 26.94
N THR A 5 53.18 0.06 27.53
CA THR A 5 52.32 -0.90 26.85
C THR A 5 51.08 -0.17 26.29
N LEU A 6 51.17 0.19 25.04
CA LEU A 6 50.04 0.73 24.28
C LEU A 6 49.14 -0.43 23.78
N PHE A 7 47.91 -0.45 24.30
CA PHE A 7 46.68 -1.06 23.78
C PHE A 7 46.47 -2.58 23.92
N PRO A 8 45.72 -3.01 24.94
CA PRO A 8 45.10 -4.35 24.97
C PRO A 8 43.95 -4.51 23.97
N TYR A 9 43.40 -3.41 23.46
CA TYR A 9 42.25 -3.43 22.51
C TYR A 9 42.57 -3.95 21.10
N THR A 10 43.79 -3.78 20.62
CA THR A 10 44.21 -4.30 19.31
C THR A 10 44.35 -5.82 19.30
N THR A 11 44.70 -6.44 20.42
CA THR A 11 44.81 -7.91 20.57
C THR A 11 43.43 -8.54 20.69
N LEU A 12 42.47 -7.88 21.35
CA LEU A 12 41.09 -8.36 21.48
C LEU A 12 40.40 -8.30 20.13
N PHE A 13 40.50 -7.18 19.42
CA PHE A 13 39.94 -7.01 18.09
C PHE A 13 40.53 -7.99 17.08
N ARG A 14 41.86 -8.21 17.15
CA ARG A 14 42.58 -9.17 16.33
C ARG A 14 42.19 -10.61 16.64
N SER A 15 41.98 -10.96 17.94
CA SER A 15 41.54 -12.29 18.33
C SER A 15 40.08 -12.57 18.00
N VAL A 16 39.19 -11.56 18.03
CA VAL A 16 37.81 -11.68 17.62
C VAL A 16 37.73 -11.89 16.10
N ILE A 17 38.45 -11.09 15.31
CA ILE A 17 38.52 -11.26 13.86
C ILE A 17 39.12 -12.62 13.47
N LEU A 18 40.16 -13.09 14.15
CA LEU A 18 40.77 -14.39 13.86
C LEU A 18 39.88 -15.57 14.31
N ARG A 19 39.18 -15.48 15.44
CA ARG A 19 38.22 -16.52 15.87
C ARG A 19 36.96 -16.60 15.03
N ILE A 20 36.45 -15.48 14.49
CA ILE A 20 35.39 -15.46 13.52
C ILE A 20 35.84 -16.21 12.25
N SER A 21 37.13 -16.17 11.94
CA SER A 21 37.72 -16.78 10.76
C SER A 21 37.75 -18.29 10.74
N ASP A 22 37.92 -18.94 11.87
CA ASP A 22 38.13 -20.39 11.98
C ASP A 22 36.79 -21.17 12.12
N SER A 23 35.69 -20.47 12.51
CA SER A 23 34.34 -21.05 12.61
C SER A 23 33.49 -20.93 11.35
N LEU A 24 34.02 -20.33 10.31
CA LEU A 24 33.28 -19.99 9.09
C LEU A 24 33.04 -21.23 8.20
N MET A 25 31.81 -21.40 7.72
CA MET A 25 31.41 -22.36 6.68
C MET A 25 32.45 -22.40 5.54
N ARG A 26 32.40 -23.43 4.72
CA ARG A 26 33.30 -23.52 3.55
C ARG A 26 33.36 -22.17 2.82
N PRO A 27 34.55 -21.65 2.49
CA PRO A 27 34.71 -20.31 1.88
C PRO A 27 33.77 -20.03 0.70
N ALA A 28 33.49 -21.06 -0.09
CA ALA A 28 32.57 -20.98 -1.23
C ALA A 28 31.13 -20.64 -0.83
N ALA A 29 30.64 -21.13 0.34
CA ALA A 29 29.27 -20.85 0.78
C ALA A 29 29.08 -19.39 1.21
N TYR A 30 30.09 -18.80 1.86
CA TYR A 30 30.05 -17.38 2.23
C TYR A 30 30.21 -16.47 1.02
N SER A 31 31.06 -16.85 0.07
CA SER A 31 31.19 -16.10 -1.18
C SER A 31 29.90 -16.10 -1.97
N PHE A 32 29.19 -17.23 -2.00
CA PHE A 32 27.87 -17.32 -2.63
C PHE A 32 26.84 -16.46 -1.88
N LEU A 33 26.78 -16.55 -0.57
CA LEU A 33 25.87 -15.75 0.25
C LEU A 33 26.10 -14.25 0.05
N LEU A 34 27.37 -13.82 0.07
CA LEU A 34 27.75 -12.44 -0.18
C LEU A 34 27.29 -11.97 -1.57
N ALA A 35 27.58 -12.77 -2.61
CA ALA A 35 27.18 -12.46 -3.97
C ALA A 35 25.65 -12.44 -4.14
N TYR A 36 24.94 -13.37 -3.51
CA TYR A 36 23.50 -13.47 -3.61
C TYR A 36 22.80 -12.26 -2.96
N VAL A 37 23.18 -11.89 -1.74
CA VAL A 37 22.63 -10.70 -1.08
C VAL A 37 22.94 -9.43 -1.86
N PHE A 38 24.20 -9.29 -2.32
CA PHE A 38 24.59 -8.15 -3.16
C PHE A 38 23.72 -8.02 -4.41
N LEU A 39 23.51 -9.12 -5.14
CA LEU A 39 22.69 -9.12 -6.36
C LEU A 39 21.21 -8.88 -6.09
N LEU A 40 20.65 -9.38 -4.98
CA LEU A 40 19.30 -9.06 -4.59
C LEU A 40 19.11 -7.54 -4.33
N GLU A 41 20.10 -6.91 -3.71
CA GLU A 41 20.04 -5.49 -3.39
C GLU A 41 20.08 -4.58 -4.62
N ILE A 42 20.77 -5.00 -5.69
CA ILE A 42 20.90 -4.18 -6.91
C ILE A 42 19.94 -4.59 -8.03
N ALA A 43 19.41 -5.81 -8.04
CA ALA A 43 18.67 -6.37 -9.18
C ALA A 43 17.48 -5.48 -9.61
N LEU A 44 16.72 -4.98 -8.66
CA LEU A 44 15.58 -4.12 -8.95
C LEU A 44 16.03 -2.76 -9.51
N SER A 45 17.09 -2.20 -8.94
CA SER A 45 17.60 -0.89 -9.34
C SER A 45 18.10 -0.90 -10.78
N GLU A 46 18.74 -1.99 -11.19
CA GLU A 46 19.19 -2.16 -12.57
C GLU A 46 18.02 -2.27 -13.56
N VAL A 47 16.99 -3.05 -13.22
CA VAL A 47 15.79 -3.18 -14.05
C VAL A 47 15.02 -1.86 -14.12
N PHE A 48 14.91 -1.16 -13.01
CA PHE A 48 14.24 0.13 -12.97
C PHE A 48 15.00 1.18 -13.78
N LEU A 49 16.31 1.17 -13.72
CA LEU A 49 17.16 2.03 -14.53
C LEU A 49 16.95 1.80 -16.02
N TYR A 50 16.91 0.53 -16.42
CA TYR A 50 16.61 0.15 -17.80
C TYR A 50 15.27 0.73 -18.25
N LYS A 51 14.20 0.54 -17.48
CA LYS A 51 12.87 1.11 -17.76
C LYS A 51 12.89 2.64 -17.87
N LEU A 52 13.56 3.32 -16.94
CA LEU A 52 13.62 4.79 -16.93
C LEU A 52 14.39 5.36 -18.12
N VAL A 53 15.51 4.76 -18.47
CA VAL A 53 16.38 5.27 -19.53
C VAL A 53 15.82 4.94 -20.91
N PHE A 54 15.35 3.71 -21.11
CA PHE A 54 14.99 3.22 -22.44
C PHE A 54 13.50 3.29 -22.76
N GLU A 55 12.61 3.18 -21.76
CA GLU A 55 11.17 3.21 -21.99
C GLU A 55 10.55 4.59 -21.75
N ASN A 56 10.93 5.28 -20.68
CA ASN A 56 10.25 6.50 -20.23
C ASN A 56 10.99 7.81 -20.49
N GLN A 57 12.24 7.78 -20.89
CA GLN A 57 13.11 8.96 -21.15
C GLN A 57 13.11 10.03 -20.05
N LYS A 58 12.71 9.70 -18.82
CA LYS A 58 12.55 10.65 -17.69
C LYS A 58 13.85 11.02 -16.99
N TYR A 59 14.93 10.27 -17.25
CA TYR A 59 16.25 10.50 -16.63
C TYR A 59 17.35 10.50 -17.70
N SER A 60 18.33 11.37 -17.52
CA SER A 60 19.51 11.33 -18.37
C SER A 60 20.33 10.06 -18.07
N ALA A 61 20.88 9.43 -19.10
CA ALA A 61 21.78 8.30 -18.93
C ALA A 61 22.99 8.65 -18.02
N PHE A 62 23.39 9.90 -17.96
CA PHE A 62 24.45 10.40 -17.09
C PHE A 62 24.08 10.34 -15.60
N GLU A 63 22.88 10.78 -15.20
CA GLU A 63 22.43 10.70 -13.81
C GLU A 63 22.32 9.26 -13.32
N ALA A 64 21.88 8.37 -14.21
CA ALA A 64 21.84 6.95 -13.96
C ALA A 64 23.25 6.36 -13.74
N LEU A 65 24.19 6.69 -14.62
CA LEU A 65 25.57 6.22 -14.54
C LEU A 65 26.29 6.66 -13.26
N VAL A 66 26.05 7.89 -12.79
CA VAL A 66 26.67 8.44 -11.58
C VAL A 66 26.07 7.81 -10.30
N ALA A 67 24.80 7.43 -10.30
CA ALA A 67 24.16 6.82 -9.15
C ALA A 67 24.61 5.37 -8.87
N GLN A 68 25.01 4.62 -9.90
CA GLN A 68 25.32 3.20 -9.78
C GLN A 68 26.50 2.85 -8.87
N PRO A 69 27.66 3.49 -8.92
CA PRO A 69 28.77 3.18 -8.01
C PRO A 69 28.39 3.34 -6.55
N ILE A 70 27.58 4.34 -6.22
CA ILE A 70 27.10 4.58 -4.86
C ILE A 70 26.17 3.45 -4.41
N LEU A 71 25.24 3.04 -5.27
CA LEU A 71 24.33 1.92 -4.99
C LEU A 71 25.07 0.61 -4.76
N TRP A 72 26.07 0.32 -5.61
CA TRP A 72 26.87 -0.89 -5.45
C TRP A 72 27.69 -0.91 -4.19
N LEU A 73 28.22 0.24 -3.75
CA LEU A 73 28.91 0.37 -2.47
C LEU A 73 27.97 0.11 -1.28
N GLU A 74 26.75 0.63 -1.33
CA GLU A 74 25.73 0.37 -0.30
C GLU A 74 25.31 -1.09 -0.30
N ALA A 75 25.01 -1.67 -1.44
CA ALA A 75 24.64 -3.07 -1.58
C ALA A 75 25.77 -4.01 -1.07
N GLY A 76 27.02 -3.68 -1.40
CA GLY A 76 28.18 -4.39 -0.87
C GLY A 76 28.33 -4.28 0.64
N GLY A 77 28.02 -3.10 1.20
CA GLY A 77 27.97 -2.85 2.64
C GLY A 77 26.90 -3.70 3.33
N TRP A 78 25.68 -3.71 2.83
CA TRP A 78 24.60 -4.55 3.36
C TRP A 78 24.90 -6.03 3.25
N ALA A 79 25.39 -6.50 2.10
CA ALA A 79 25.79 -7.89 1.92
C ALA A 79 26.88 -8.29 2.93
N PHE A 80 27.87 -7.43 3.19
CA PHE A 80 28.90 -7.67 4.18
C PHE A 80 28.32 -7.74 5.59
N VAL A 81 27.43 -6.81 5.99
CA VAL A 81 26.78 -6.81 7.31
C VAL A 81 26.00 -8.10 7.52
N VAL A 82 25.17 -8.49 6.56
CA VAL A 82 24.38 -9.72 6.62
C VAL A 82 25.27 -10.94 6.82
N VAL A 83 26.30 -11.08 6.00
CA VAL A 83 27.24 -12.22 6.09
C VAL A 83 28.02 -12.19 7.41
N PHE A 84 28.43 -11.03 7.87
CA PHE A 84 29.12 -10.85 9.15
C PHE A 84 28.24 -11.25 10.33
N LEU A 85 27.01 -10.74 10.41
CA LEU A 85 26.07 -11.06 11.49
C LEU A 85 25.74 -12.55 11.55
N ILE A 86 25.52 -13.18 10.39
CA ILE A 86 25.35 -14.64 10.30
C ILE A 86 26.61 -15.38 10.78
N GLY A 87 27.77 -14.88 10.40
CA GLY A 87 29.07 -15.50 10.75
C GLY A 87 29.39 -15.48 12.24
N VAL A 88 28.90 -14.49 12.98
CA VAL A 88 29.10 -14.37 14.44
C VAL A 88 28.32 -15.42 15.26
N ILE A 89 27.25 -15.99 14.67
CA ILE A 89 26.40 -16.96 15.37
C ILE A 89 27.15 -18.28 15.54
N LYS A 90 27.44 -18.64 16.81
CA LYS A 90 28.19 -19.84 17.15
C LYS A 90 27.40 -21.13 16.93
N TRP A 91 26.10 -21.13 17.19
CA TRP A 91 25.23 -22.29 17.06
C TRP A 91 24.90 -22.58 15.59
N ILE A 92 25.41 -23.68 15.06
CA ILE A 92 25.31 -24.02 13.65
C ILE A 92 23.86 -24.15 13.16
N TRP A 93 22.98 -24.73 13.98
CA TRP A 93 21.58 -24.89 13.65
C TRP A 93 20.84 -23.53 13.58
N LEU A 94 21.09 -22.64 14.55
CA LEU A 94 20.50 -21.29 14.58
C LEU A 94 21.04 -20.46 13.41
N ARG A 95 22.32 -20.55 13.14
CA ARG A 95 22.93 -19.89 11.99
C ARG A 95 22.29 -20.33 10.66
N ARG A 96 22.11 -21.66 10.47
CA ARG A 96 21.45 -22.18 9.25
C ARG A 96 19.99 -21.70 9.15
N LEU A 97 19.24 -21.79 10.25
CA LEU A 97 17.85 -21.35 10.29
C LEU A 97 17.71 -19.85 9.93
N LEU A 98 18.50 -19.00 10.58
CA LEU A 98 18.48 -17.56 10.33
C LEU A 98 18.97 -17.20 8.91
N THR A 99 19.96 -17.93 8.39
CA THR A 99 20.40 -17.76 7.00
C THR A 99 19.27 -18.04 6.02
N ILE A 100 18.59 -19.19 6.18
CA ILE A 100 17.47 -19.58 5.30
C ILE A 100 16.33 -18.58 5.42
N ALA A 101 15.94 -18.22 6.64
CA ALA A 101 14.85 -17.27 6.88
C ALA A 101 15.16 -15.89 6.28
N LEU A 102 16.37 -15.39 6.46
CA LEU A 102 16.78 -14.10 5.94
C LEU A 102 16.86 -14.08 4.41
N LEU A 103 17.47 -15.12 3.81
CA LEU A 103 17.53 -15.22 2.35
C LEU A 103 16.13 -15.35 1.75
N PHE A 104 15.26 -16.14 2.37
CA PHE A 104 13.87 -16.26 1.94
C PHE A 104 13.15 -14.91 2.01
N ALA A 105 13.29 -14.18 3.12
CA ALA A 105 12.67 -12.86 3.28
C ALA A 105 13.20 -11.84 2.26
N LEU A 106 14.51 -11.75 2.07
CA LEU A 106 15.10 -10.84 1.08
C LEU A 106 14.68 -11.20 -0.35
N THR A 107 14.64 -12.48 -0.68
CA THR A 107 14.18 -12.94 -2.00
C THR A 107 12.72 -12.56 -2.24
N LEU A 108 11.84 -12.80 -1.27
CA LEU A 108 10.43 -12.41 -1.36
C LEU A 108 10.27 -10.89 -1.51
N LEU A 109 11.02 -10.10 -0.76
CA LEU A 109 11.00 -8.65 -0.87
C LEU A 109 11.41 -8.19 -2.27
N THR A 110 12.53 -8.70 -2.78
CA THR A 110 13.04 -8.34 -4.13
C THR A 110 12.07 -8.75 -5.23
N LEU A 111 11.52 -9.97 -5.17
CA LEU A 111 10.54 -10.45 -6.15
C LEU A 111 9.21 -9.68 -6.05
N GLY A 112 8.77 -9.34 -4.84
CA GLY A 112 7.59 -8.51 -4.60
C GLY A 112 7.75 -7.10 -5.17
N GLU A 113 8.90 -6.46 -4.95
CA GLU A 113 9.21 -5.16 -5.55
C GLU A 113 9.29 -5.23 -7.08
N PHE A 114 9.82 -6.33 -7.62
CA PHE A 114 9.84 -6.54 -9.07
C PHE A 114 8.43 -6.64 -9.66
N LEU A 115 7.50 -7.31 -8.98
CA LEU A 115 6.09 -7.33 -9.36
C LEU A 115 5.46 -5.93 -9.32
N LEU A 116 5.71 -5.17 -8.26
CA LEU A 116 5.21 -3.79 -8.16
C LEU A 116 5.74 -2.93 -9.31
N LEU A 117 7.01 -3.06 -9.63
CA LEU A 117 7.62 -2.34 -10.74
C LEU A 117 7.06 -2.76 -12.10
N TRP A 118 6.85 -4.06 -12.29
CA TRP A 118 6.38 -4.61 -13.56
C TRP A 118 4.91 -4.29 -13.84
N VAL A 119 4.06 -4.38 -12.81
CA VAL A 119 2.60 -4.24 -12.94
C VAL A 119 2.14 -2.80 -12.76
N TYR A 120 2.75 -2.06 -11.83
CA TYR A 120 2.29 -0.74 -11.39
C TYR A 120 3.29 0.39 -11.65
N ASP A 121 4.43 0.13 -12.29
CA ASP A 121 5.52 1.11 -12.50
C ASP A 121 5.98 1.82 -11.21
N THR A 122 5.88 1.11 -10.09
CA THR A 122 6.27 1.61 -8.77
C THR A 122 7.12 0.59 -8.02
N VAL A 123 7.78 1.05 -6.96
CA VAL A 123 8.53 0.19 -6.04
C VAL A 123 8.02 0.37 -4.63
N TYR A 124 8.50 -0.46 -3.71
CA TYR A 124 8.17 -0.31 -2.31
C TYR A 124 8.54 1.09 -1.81
N ASN A 125 7.56 1.77 -1.23
CA ASN A 125 7.66 3.11 -0.70
C ASN A 125 6.72 3.26 0.51
N PRO A 126 6.75 4.37 1.26
CA PRO A 126 5.88 4.55 2.42
C PRO A 126 4.38 4.49 2.12
N GLU A 127 3.95 4.87 0.92
CA GLU A 127 2.54 4.75 0.52
C GLU A 127 2.15 3.28 0.33
N MET A 128 3.03 2.46 -0.29
CA MET A 128 2.85 1.01 -0.36
C MET A 128 2.80 0.38 1.03
N SER A 129 3.62 0.85 1.97
CA SER A 129 3.55 0.38 3.36
C SER A 129 2.17 0.62 4.00
N LYS A 130 1.57 1.79 3.73
CA LYS A 130 0.22 2.12 4.22
C LYS A 130 -0.83 1.19 3.61
N ILE A 131 -0.73 0.93 2.30
CA ILE A 131 -1.61 0.02 1.59
C ILE A 131 -1.48 -1.39 2.17
N ILE A 132 -0.25 -1.92 2.32
CA ILE A 132 0.00 -3.26 2.86
C ILE A 132 -0.56 -3.40 4.29
N VAL A 133 -0.36 -2.40 5.15
CA VAL A 133 -0.89 -2.42 6.53
C VAL A 133 -2.41 -2.25 6.56
N GLY A 134 -2.98 -1.55 5.59
CA GLY A 134 -4.44 -1.35 5.46
C GLY A 134 -5.17 -2.46 4.71
N THR A 135 -4.44 -3.36 4.01
CA THR A 135 -5.00 -4.46 3.21
C THR A 135 -5.33 -5.65 4.10
N ASP A 136 -6.48 -6.24 3.91
CA ASP A 136 -6.91 -7.45 4.61
C ASP A 136 -6.34 -8.73 3.97
N LEU A 137 -6.52 -9.87 4.65
CA LEU A 137 -6.03 -11.17 4.17
C LEU A 137 -6.69 -11.56 2.84
N ARG A 138 -7.95 -11.22 2.65
CA ARG A 138 -8.68 -11.55 1.43
C ARG A 138 -8.18 -10.74 0.25
N GLU A 139 -8.06 -9.42 0.38
CA GLU A 139 -7.49 -8.55 -0.65
C GLU A 139 -6.07 -9.01 -1.01
N SER A 140 -5.29 -9.42 0.01
CA SER A 140 -3.95 -9.99 -0.18
C SER A 140 -4.00 -11.27 -1.01
N MET A 141 -4.95 -12.18 -0.74
CA MET A 141 -5.11 -13.43 -1.50
C MET A 141 -5.64 -13.19 -2.92
N GLU A 142 -6.58 -12.26 -3.10
CA GLU A 142 -7.05 -11.84 -4.42
C GLU A 142 -5.90 -11.26 -5.25
N PHE A 143 -5.07 -10.41 -4.64
CA PHE A 143 -3.88 -9.84 -5.27
C PHE A 143 -2.89 -10.95 -5.68
N LEU A 144 -2.54 -11.85 -4.76
CA LEU A 144 -1.62 -12.96 -5.04
C LEU A 144 -2.16 -13.86 -6.17
N THR A 145 -3.45 -14.18 -6.15
CA THR A 145 -4.08 -15.00 -7.19
C THR A 145 -4.03 -14.29 -8.55
N ALA A 146 -4.31 -13.00 -8.59
CA ALA A 146 -4.21 -12.20 -9.81
C ALA A 146 -2.77 -12.13 -10.36
N MET A 147 -1.76 -12.29 -9.50
CA MET A 147 -0.33 -12.24 -9.87
C MET A 147 0.24 -13.60 -10.32
N THR A 148 -0.50 -14.70 -10.20
CA THR A 148 0.01 -16.06 -10.53
C THR A 148 0.51 -16.19 -11.96
N HIS A 149 -0.07 -15.45 -12.92
CA HIS A 149 0.39 -15.47 -14.32
C HIS A 149 1.79 -14.86 -14.53
N HIS A 150 2.31 -14.10 -13.57
CA HIS A 150 3.70 -13.58 -13.59
C HIS A 150 4.71 -14.55 -12.97
N LEU A 151 4.25 -15.65 -12.36
CA LEU A 151 5.14 -16.61 -11.70
C LEU A 151 6.28 -17.14 -12.61
N PRO A 152 6.06 -17.49 -13.88
CA PRO A 152 7.18 -17.92 -14.75
C PRO A 152 8.27 -16.86 -14.91
N LEU A 153 7.89 -15.59 -15.03
CA LEU A 153 8.83 -14.47 -15.12
C LEU A 153 9.64 -14.32 -13.84
N LEU A 154 8.99 -14.42 -12.67
CA LEU A 154 9.66 -14.35 -11.37
C LEU A 154 10.64 -15.51 -11.16
N MET A 155 10.26 -16.72 -11.58
CA MET A 155 11.14 -17.89 -11.52
C MET A 155 12.35 -17.74 -12.44
N MET A 156 12.17 -17.17 -13.62
CA MET A 156 13.29 -16.87 -14.55
C MET A 156 14.24 -15.83 -13.93
N LEU A 157 13.72 -14.76 -13.33
CA LEU A 157 14.52 -13.74 -12.64
C LEU A 157 15.30 -14.37 -11.48
N LEU A 158 14.66 -15.18 -10.66
CA LEU A 158 15.31 -15.88 -9.55
C LEU A 158 16.43 -16.80 -10.03
N ALA A 159 16.18 -17.58 -11.09
CA ALA A 159 17.20 -18.44 -11.69
C ALA A 159 18.40 -17.63 -12.19
N LEU A 160 18.16 -16.48 -12.81
CA LEU A 160 19.22 -15.56 -13.27
C LEU A 160 20.03 -15.02 -12.08
N ILE A 161 19.38 -14.57 -11.00
CA ILE A 161 20.05 -14.08 -9.79
C ILE A 161 20.93 -15.19 -9.18
N VAL A 162 20.41 -16.42 -9.08
CA VAL A 162 21.16 -17.56 -8.56
C VAL A 162 22.38 -17.88 -9.42
N LEU A 163 22.22 -17.90 -10.76
CA LEU A 163 23.32 -18.13 -11.70
C LEU A 163 24.39 -17.04 -11.58
N LEU A 164 24.01 -15.78 -11.60
CA LEU A 164 24.93 -14.66 -11.45
C LEU A 164 25.64 -14.70 -10.08
N SER A 165 24.91 -15.05 -9.01
CA SER A 165 25.50 -15.23 -7.67
C SER A 165 26.57 -16.30 -7.65
N TRP A 166 26.35 -17.41 -8.34
CA TRP A 166 27.35 -18.48 -8.47
C TRP A 166 28.58 -18.01 -9.24
N LEU A 167 28.42 -17.32 -10.36
CA LEU A 167 29.53 -16.75 -11.14
C LEU A 167 30.34 -15.74 -10.30
N PHE A 168 29.67 -14.81 -9.62
CA PHE A 168 30.32 -13.85 -8.72
C PHE A 168 31.02 -14.52 -7.56
N ALA A 169 30.44 -15.56 -6.96
CA ALA A 169 31.08 -16.33 -5.89
C ALA A 169 32.40 -16.94 -6.35
N CYS A 170 32.47 -17.43 -7.61
CA CYS A 170 33.72 -17.94 -8.20
C CYS A 170 34.79 -16.85 -8.32
N LEU A 171 34.41 -15.60 -8.56
CA LEU A 171 35.37 -14.48 -8.56
C LEU A 171 35.80 -14.10 -7.16
N ILE A 172 34.85 -13.99 -6.20
CA ILE A 172 35.12 -13.64 -4.81
C ILE A 172 36.05 -14.67 -4.13
N THR A 173 35.91 -15.96 -4.41
CA THR A 173 36.78 -17.00 -3.85
C THR A 173 38.25 -16.87 -4.27
N ARG A 174 38.53 -16.16 -5.37
CA ARG A 174 39.90 -15.85 -5.81
C ARG A 174 40.53 -14.69 -5.07
N MET A 175 39.72 -13.88 -4.36
CA MET A 175 40.22 -12.77 -3.57
C MET A 175 40.86 -13.27 -2.27
N GLY A 176 41.99 -12.69 -1.91
CA GLY A 176 42.63 -12.95 -0.63
C GLY A 176 41.72 -12.51 0.53
N ARG A 177 41.68 -13.30 1.60
CA ARG A 177 40.82 -13.06 2.78
C ARG A 177 40.93 -11.64 3.35
N ARG A 178 42.15 -11.08 3.41
CA ARG A 178 42.38 -9.72 3.92
C ARG A 178 41.74 -8.68 2.98
N ALA A 179 41.88 -8.87 1.67
CA ALA A 179 41.27 -7.99 0.68
C ALA A 179 39.75 -7.99 0.80
N LEU A 180 39.13 -9.15 0.99
CA LEU A 180 37.69 -9.29 1.18
C LEU A 180 37.17 -8.58 2.44
N ILE A 181 37.89 -8.70 3.56
CA ILE A 181 37.52 -8.02 4.82
C ILE A 181 37.66 -6.50 4.67
N TYR A 182 38.78 -6.02 4.11
CA TYR A 182 38.98 -4.57 3.97
C TYR A 182 38.03 -3.94 2.97
N SER A 183 37.74 -4.61 1.85
CA SER A 183 36.74 -4.11 0.89
C SER A 183 35.33 -4.12 1.50
N GLY A 184 34.96 -5.15 2.26
CA GLY A 184 33.69 -5.21 2.95
C GLY A 184 33.53 -4.11 4.01
N LEU A 185 34.56 -3.87 4.83
CA LEU A 185 34.58 -2.77 5.80
C LEU A 185 34.50 -1.41 5.10
N PHE A 186 35.22 -1.21 4.02
CA PHE A 186 35.15 0.02 3.22
C PHE A 186 33.74 0.26 2.68
N CYS A 187 33.12 -0.75 2.05
CA CYS A 187 31.75 -0.67 1.55
C CYS A 187 30.76 -0.41 2.71
N PHE A 188 30.95 -1.05 3.85
CA PHE A 188 30.08 -0.84 5.02
C PHE A 188 30.15 0.61 5.53
N PHE A 189 31.34 1.13 5.84
CA PHE A 189 31.45 2.49 6.39
C PHE A 189 31.01 3.56 5.41
N LEU A 190 31.37 3.41 4.15
CA LEU A 190 30.97 4.35 3.11
C LEU A 190 29.48 4.22 2.78
N GLY A 191 28.99 3.00 2.58
CA GLY A 191 27.58 2.72 2.29
C GLY A 191 26.67 3.14 3.44
N PHE A 192 27.00 2.77 4.69
CA PHE A 192 26.25 3.20 5.86
C PHE A 192 26.26 4.73 6.03
N GLY A 193 27.41 5.37 5.83
CA GLY A 193 27.52 6.83 5.90
C GLY A 193 26.62 7.53 4.86
N LEU A 194 26.56 6.98 3.63
CA LEU A 194 25.69 7.48 2.57
C LEU A 194 24.21 7.24 2.89
N SER A 195 23.86 6.06 3.41
CA SER A 195 22.48 5.73 3.81
C SER A 195 22.00 6.65 4.94
N VAL A 196 22.81 6.86 5.99
CA VAL A 196 22.51 7.79 7.08
C VAL A 196 22.39 9.23 6.59
N GLY A 197 23.26 9.66 5.67
CA GLY A 197 23.23 11.00 5.06
C GLY A 197 21.92 11.23 4.29
N ARG A 198 21.45 10.24 3.55
CA ARG A 198 20.15 10.30 2.84
C ARG A 198 18.98 10.35 3.82
N TYR A 199 19.01 9.56 4.89
CA TYR A 199 17.99 9.58 5.92
C TYR A 199 17.85 10.92 6.60
N ARG A 200 18.96 11.61 6.84
CA ARG A 200 18.98 12.93 7.47
C ARG A 200 18.43 14.01 6.53
N ASN A 201 18.66 13.88 5.23
CA ASN A 201 18.11 14.77 4.20
C ASN A 201 16.77 14.24 3.69
N TRP A 202 15.73 14.48 4.45
CA TRP A 202 14.35 14.00 4.31
C TRP A 202 13.69 14.21 2.94
N ASN A 203 14.25 15.07 2.07
CA ASN A 203 13.73 15.41 0.74
C ASN A 203 14.25 14.51 -0.40
N TRP A 204 15.03 13.46 -0.11
CA TRP A 204 15.48 12.57 -1.15
C TRP A 204 14.36 11.60 -1.54
N SER A 205 13.98 11.66 -2.81
CA SER A 205 13.01 10.75 -3.40
C SER A 205 13.47 9.30 -3.22
N TYR A 206 12.54 8.42 -2.84
CA TYR A 206 12.71 6.96 -2.83
C TYR A 206 12.88 6.43 -4.26
N SER A 207 13.84 6.96 -5.01
CA SER A 207 14.11 6.47 -6.35
C SER A 207 14.79 5.10 -6.26
N PRO A 208 14.25 4.05 -6.90
CA PRO A 208 14.88 2.73 -6.94
C PRO A 208 16.28 2.77 -7.54
N ALA A 209 16.54 3.71 -8.44
CA ALA A 209 17.87 3.92 -9.03
C ALA A 209 18.93 4.37 -8.02
N ARG A 210 18.54 4.75 -6.79
CA ARG A 210 19.44 5.36 -5.79
C ARG A 210 19.40 4.69 -4.43
N THR A 211 18.62 3.62 -4.26
CA THR A 211 18.42 2.95 -2.97
C THR A 211 18.42 1.45 -3.11
N THR A 212 18.99 0.75 -2.13
CA THR A 212 18.96 -0.72 -2.06
C THR A 212 17.58 -1.23 -1.60
N THR A 213 17.30 -2.51 -1.80
CA THR A 213 16.05 -3.15 -1.34
C THR A 213 15.91 -3.07 0.19
N ILE A 214 16.98 -3.35 0.94
CA ILE A 214 16.98 -3.26 2.41
C ILE A 214 16.69 -1.83 2.86
N ASP A 215 17.30 -0.83 2.25
CA ASP A 215 17.08 0.58 2.59
C ASP A 215 15.63 0.99 2.35
N ARG A 216 15.08 0.70 1.16
CA ARG A 216 13.68 1.03 0.85
C ARG A 216 12.72 0.41 1.86
N PHE A 217 12.90 -0.88 2.14
CA PHE A 217 12.02 -1.59 3.06
C PHE A 217 12.19 -1.08 4.50
N SER A 218 13.42 -0.97 5.00
CA SER A 218 13.68 -0.52 6.37
C SER A 218 13.15 0.88 6.64
N TRP A 219 13.41 1.80 5.74
CA TRP A 219 12.92 3.17 5.85
C TRP A 219 11.43 3.29 5.62
N GLY A 220 10.86 2.53 4.68
CA GLY A 220 9.43 2.45 4.44
C GLY A 220 8.68 1.99 5.69
N VAL A 221 9.07 0.88 6.28
CA VAL A 221 8.47 0.33 7.52
C VAL A 221 8.63 1.31 8.69
N LEU A 222 9.84 1.84 8.90
CA LEU A 222 10.10 2.75 10.02
C LEU A 222 9.28 4.05 9.89
N ARG A 223 9.18 4.58 8.68
CA ARG A 223 8.36 5.77 8.40
C ARG A 223 6.88 5.48 8.61
N THR A 224 6.38 4.36 8.12
CA THR A 224 4.98 3.94 8.32
C THR A 224 4.66 3.77 9.80
N TYR A 225 5.53 3.13 10.58
CA TYR A 225 5.35 2.99 12.02
C TYR A 225 5.31 4.34 12.74
N ARG A 226 6.21 5.27 12.41
CA ARG A 226 6.20 6.63 12.98
C ARG A 226 4.93 7.39 12.63
N LEU A 227 4.53 7.33 11.36
CA LEU A 227 3.31 7.96 10.89
C LEU A 227 2.07 7.35 11.55
N GLY A 228 2.01 6.03 11.78
CA GLY A 228 0.91 5.38 12.50
C GLY A 228 0.74 5.89 13.94
N LYS A 229 1.85 6.11 14.66
CA LYS A 229 1.79 6.73 15.99
C LYS A 229 1.29 8.18 15.94
N ILE A 230 1.75 8.94 14.95
CA ILE A 230 1.32 10.31 14.74
C ILE A 230 -0.17 10.36 14.42
N LEU A 231 -0.67 9.49 13.54
CA LEU A 231 -2.09 9.47 13.15
C LEU A 231 -3.04 9.17 14.31
N ASN A 232 -2.68 8.25 15.20
CA ASN A 232 -3.53 7.97 16.37
C ASN A 232 -3.70 9.23 17.25
N ALA A 233 -2.60 9.97 17.47
CA ALA A 233 -2.67 11.23 18.21
C ALA A 233 -3.44 12.33 17.44
N GLN A 234 -3.32 12.32 16.12
CA GLN A 234 -3.97 13.31 15.25
C GLN A 234 -5.46 13.04 15.06
N ARG A 235 -5.88 11.76 15.06
CA ARG A 235 -7.30 11.40 15.02
C ARG A 235 -8.09 12.05 16.16
N GLU A 236 -7.55 12.02 17.38
CA GLU A 236 -8.19 12.67 18.53
C GLU A 236 -8.30 14.19 18.34
N ARG A 237 -7.27 14.82 17.76
CA ARG A 237 -7.32 16.26 17.46
C ARG A 237 -8.36 16.60 16.41
N MET A 238 -8.43 15.82 15.33
CA MET A 238 -9.42 16.00 14.27
C MET A 238 -10.86 15.94 14.83
N HIS A 239 -11.16 14.96 15.70
CA HIS A 239 -12.47 14.84 16.32
C HIS A 239 -12.75 15.97 17.31
N THR A 240 -11.74 16.46 18.03
CA THR A 240 -11.88 17.60 18.94
C THR A 240 -12.10 18.90 18.17
N SER A 241 -11.42 19.11 17.03
CA SER A 241 -11.59 20.32 16.21
C SER A 241 -13.00 20.43 15.63
N ALA A 242 -13.67 19.30 15.37
CA ALA A 242 -15.05 19.29 14.88
C ALA A 242 -16.03 19.91 15.87
N SER A 243 -15.84 19.70 17.17
CA SER A 243 -16.69 20.31 18.20
C SER A 243 -16.56 21.83 18.22
N THR A 244 -15.36 22.35 17.97
CA THR A 244 -15.09 23.80 17.91
C THR A 244 -15.64 24.41 16.62
N ALA A 245 -15.59 23.71 15.50
CA ALA A 245 -16.08 24.18 14.21
C ALA A 245 -17.60 24.45 14.19
N VAL A 246 -18.35 23.83 15.11
CA VAL A 246 -19.83 23.96 15.19
C VAL A 246 -20.26 24.96 16.27
N VAL A 247 -19.32 25.52 17.06
CA VAL A 247 -19.61 26.53 18.07
C VAL A 247 -20.20 27.78 17.41
N GLY A 248 -21.35 28.21 17.92
CA GLY A 248 -22.05 29.39 17.40
C GLY A 248 -22.94 29.15 16.19
N TYR A 249 -22.96 27.92 15.64
CA TYR A 249 -23.86 27.59 14.55
C TYR A 249 -25.31 27.60 15.04
N LYS A 250 -26.09 28.57 14.58
CA LYS A 250 -27.53 28.66 14.89
C LYS A 250 -28.30 27.73 13.93
N ASN A 251 -29.10 26.85 14.50
CA ASN A 251 -29.99 26.00 13.69
C ASN A 251 -30.89 26.87 12.82
N PRO A 252 -30.90 26.72 11.47
CA PRO A 252 -31.77 27.48 10.59
C PRO A 252 -33.28 27.13 10.73
N GLY A 253 -33.66 26.35 11.76
CA GLY A 253 -35.07 26.10 12.07
C GLY A 253 -35.70 25.04 11.17
N PHE A 254 -34.99 24.01 10.72
CA PHE A 254 -35.65 22.85 10.10
C PHE A 254 -36.69 22.27 11.04
N GLN A 255 -37.95 22.35 10.64
CA GLN A 255 -39.08 21.85 11.46
C GLN A 255 -39.15 20.33 11.49
N ASN A 256 -38.64 19.67 10.41
CA ASN A 256 -38.63 18.21 10.26
C ASN A 256 -37.21 17.66 10.21
N PRO A 257 -36.95 16.45 10.72
CA PRO A 257 -35.69 15.76 10.53
C PRO A 257 -35.38 15.56 9.04
N ILE A 258 -34.12 15.75 8.67
CA ILE A 258 -33.62 15.53 7.31
C ILE A 258 -32.67 14.34 7.32
N ASN A 259 -32.87 13.38 6.41
CA ASN A 259 -31.95 12.29 6.20
C ASN A 259 -31.00 12.66 5.04
N VAL A 260 -29.72 12.54 5.31
CA VAL A 260 -28.64 12.78 4.34
C VAL A 260 -27.84 11.49 4.18
N VAL A 261 -27.74 10.97 2.97
CA VAL A 261 -26.97 9.77 2.67
C VAL A 261 -25.82 10.15 1.74
N LEU A 262 -24.61 9.94 2.20
CA LEU A 262 -23.39 10.09 1.39
C LEU A 262 -22.93 8.69 0.93
N ILE A 263 -23.05 8.40 -0.36
CA ILE A 263 -22.56 7.15 -0.95
C ILE A 263 -21.14 7.38 -1.43
N LEU A 264 -20.18 6.70 -0.82
CA LEU A 264 -18.79 6.66 -1.24
C LEU A 264 -18.58 5.43 -2.14
N GLY A 265 -18.44 5.65 -3.43
CA GLY A 265 -18.01 4.62 -4.38
C GLY A 265 -16.51 4.37 -4.28
N GLU A 266 -16.05 3.29 -4.92
CA GLU A 266 -14.63 2.92 -4.95
C GLU A 266 -14.23 2.59 -6.38
N SER A 267 -13.09 3.18 -6.82
CA SER A 267 -12.43 2.91 -8.11
C SER A 267 -13.35 3.05 -9.35
N THR A 268 -14.40 3.88 -9.29
CA THR A 268 -15.34 4.09 -10.39
C THR A 268 -14.93 5.32 -11.19
N ARG A 269 -14.66 5.13 -12.50
CA ARG A 269 -14.22 6.18 -13.42
C ARG A 269 -15.40 6.71 -14.22
N ALA A 270 -15.57 8.03 -14.28
CA ALA A 270 -16.57 8.69 -15.14
C ALA A 270 -16.49 8.22 -16.59
N ALA A 271 -15.29 8.09 -17.17
CA ALA A 271 -15.06 7.60 -18.53
C ALA A 271 -15.56 6.17 -18.81
N SER A 272 -16.00 5.42 -17.80
CA SER A 272 -16.54 4.06 -17.91
C SER A 272 -18.02 3.99 -17.51
N MET A 273 -18.66 5.13 -17.28
CA MET A 273 -20.07 5.26 -16.93
C MET A 273 -20.85 5.78 -18.14
N HIS A 274 -21.96 5.13 -18.50
CA HIS A 274 -22.79 5.53 -19.64
C HIS A 274 -23.38 6.94 -19.45
N CYS A 275 -23.77 7.31 -18.23
CA CYS A 275 -24.27 8.65 -17.94
C CYS A 275 -23.26 9.78 -18.23
N TYR A 276 -21.97 9.45 -18.40
CA TYR A 276 -20.90 10.36 -18.85
C TYR A 276 -20.45 10.11 -20.30
N GLY A 277 -21.18 9.28 -21.06
CA GLY A 277 -20.92 9.06 -22.49
C GLY A 277 -20.11 7.81 -22.84
N PHE A 278 -19.92 6.88 -21.90
CA PHE A 278 -19.31 5.59 -22.23
C PHE A 278 -20.21 4.80 -23.18
N ALA A 279 -19.60 4.09 -24.15
CA ALA A 279 -20.34 3.43 -25.21
C ALA A 279 -21.22 2.25 -24.73
N LEU A 280 -20.83 1.58 -23.65
CA LEU A 280 -21.62 0.47 -23.10
C LEU A 280 -22.60 0.98 -22.02
N PRO A 281 -23.82 0.41 -21.95
CA PRO A 281 -24.85 0.83 -20.99
C PRO A 281 -24.51 0.32 -19.57
N THR A 282 -23.49 0.92 -18.94
CA THR A 282 -22.98 0.56 -17.62
C THR A 282 -23.74 1.21 -16.48
N THR A 283 -24.55 2.25 -16.74
CA THR A 283 -25.28 2.97 -15.71
C THR A 283 -26.78 3.18 -16.05
N PRO A 284 -27.52 2.10 -16.44
CA PRO A 284 -28.91 2.23 -16.90
C PRO A 284 -29.86 2.78 -15.82
N LYS A 285 -29.60 2.55 -14.53
CA LYS A 285 -30.44 3.06 -13.44
C LYS A 285 -30.22 4.55 -13.18
N LEU A 286 -28.96 4.99 -13.19
CA LEU A 286 -28.63 6.42 -13.10
C LEU A 286 -29.14 7.17 -14.33
N ASP A 287 -29.07 6.58 -15.53
CA ASP A 287 -29.65 7.17 -16.74
C ASP A 287 -31.16 7.33 -16.62
N GLU A 288 -31.86 6.33 -16.07
CA GLU A 288 -33.29 6.38 -15.80
C GLU A 288 -33.65 7.50 -14.80
N LEU A 289 -32.93 7.57 -13.66
CA LEU A 289 -33.12 8.62 -12.64
C LEU A 289 -32.84 10.01 -13.21
N ARG A 290 -31.79 10.14 -14.04
CA ARG A 290 -31.46 11.39 -14.73
C ARG A 290 -32.60 11.81 -15.70
N SER A 291 -33.11 10.86 -16.47
CA SER A 291 -34.17 11.16 -17.45
C SER A 291 -35.47 11.62 -16.79
N ARG A 292 -35.71 11.18 -15.54
CA ARG A 292 -36.84 11.62 -14.73
C ARG A 292 -36.60 12.92 -13.95
N GLY A 293 -35.37 13.47 -14.03
CA GLY A 293 -34.99 14.68 -13.32
C GLY A 293 -34.82 14.49 -11.82
N GLU A 294 -34.66 13.23 -11.34
CA GLU A 294 -34.51 12.88 -9.94
C GLU A 294 -33.06 13.04 -9.43
N ILE A 295 -32.09 13.09 -10.35
CA ILE A 295 -30.68 13.32 -10.03
C ILE A 295 -30.05 14.40 -10.91
N ALA A 296 -29.08 15.12 -10.35
CA ALA A 296 -28.16 15.99 -11.09
C ALA A 296 -26.82 15.26 -11.31
N VAL A 297 -26.28 15.37 -12.52
CA VAL A 297 -24.99 14.79 -12.90
C VAL A 297 -23.99 15.92 -13.08
N PHE A 298 -22.93 15.92 -12.26
CA PHE A 298 -21.83 16.88 -12.33
C PHE A 298 -20.77 16.36 -13.30
N THR A 299 -20.40 17.19 -14.27
CA THR A 299 -19.48 16.80 -15.37
C THR A 299 -18.04 17.25 -15.15
N ASP A 300 -17.80 18.15 -14.20
CA ASP A 300 -16.49 18.71 -13.88
C ASP A 300 -16.12 18.39 -12.43
N VAL A 301 -15.91 17.11 -12.16
CA VAL A 301 -15.52 16.60 -10.83
C VAL A 301 -14.29 15.71 -10.98
N VAL A 302 -13.24 16.03 -10.24
CA VAL A 302 -11.98 15.29 -10.24
C VAL A 302 -11.70 14.77 -8.82
N SER A 303 -11.30 13.50 -8.71
CA SER A 303 -10.83 12.96 -7.44
C SER A 303 -9.52 13.64 -7.02
N PRO A 304 -9.38 14.04 -5.75
CA PRO A 304 -8.17 14.72 -5.28
C PRO A 304 -6.92 13.82 -5.29
N SER A 305 -7.10 12.50 -5.38
CA SER A 305 -6.01 11.51 -5.46
C SER A 305 -6.46 10.26 -6.22
N ASN A 306 -5.51 9.44 -6.63
CA ASN A 306 -5.71 8.11 -7.20
C ASN A 306 -5.69 6.98 -6.16
N ALA A 307 -5.59 7.30 -4.86
CA ALA A 307 -5.57 6.34 -3.75
C ALA A 307 -6.70 6.65 -2.77
N THR A 308 -7.40 5.60 -2.29
CA THR A 308 -8.60 5.71 -1.45
C THR A 308 -8.36 6.55 -0.20
N ILE A 309 -7.29 6.29 0.56
CA ILE A 309 -6.99 7.02 1.80
C ILE A 309 -6.76 8.50 1.53
N ALA A 310 -5.91 8.85 0.55
CA ALA A 310 -5.62 10.25 0.24
C ALA A 310 -6.84 10.99 -0.34
N SER A 311 -7.67 10.30 -1.16
CA SER A 311 -8.92 10.86 -1.67
C SER A 311 -9.92 11.13 -0.55
N THR A 312 -10.12 10.18 0.36
CA THR A 312 -11.07 10.33 1.48
C THR A 312 -10.63 11.39 2.49
N GLN A 313 -9.32 11.57 2.70
CA GLN A 313 -8.78 12.66 3.51
C GLN A 313 -9.23 14.03 2.99
N ALA A 314 -9.13 14.27 1.69
CA ALA A 314 -9.57 15.54 1.11
C ALA A 314 -11.10 15.64 0.93
N MET A 315 -11.80 14.51 0.73
CA MET A 315 -13.26 14.52 0.59
C MET A 315 -14.01 14.65 1.92
N LEU A 316 -13.46 14.07 2.99
CA LEU A 316 -14.14 13.98 4.29
C LEU A 316 -13.62 14.95 5.35
N THR A 317 -12.72 15.87 4.98
CA THR A 317 -12.28 16.98 5.81
C THR A 317 -12.45 18.30 5.08
N PHE A 318 -12.20 19.42 5.74
CA PHE A 318 -12.15 20.73 5.10
C PHE A 318 -10.78 21.04 4.47
N TYR A 319 -9.90 20.08 4.41
CA TYR A 319 -8.57 20.20 3.82
C TYR A 319 -8.63 20.29 2.28
N THR A 320 -7.83 21.18 1.71
CA THR A 320 -7.62 21.27 0.26
C THR A 320 -6.13 21.07 -0.08
N ASN A 321 -5.85 20.23 -1.09
CA ASN A 321 -4.48 19.94 -1.51
C ASN A 321 -3.76 21.17 -2.12
N GLU A 322 -4.51 22.18 -2.56
CA GLU A 322 -3.99 23.28 -3.39
C GLU A 322 -3.63 24.52 -2.57
N GLN A 323 -4.33 24.76 -1.49
CA GLN A 323 -4.29 26.03 -0.76
C GLN A 323 -3.77 25.91 0.67
N ASP A 324 -3.86 24.71 1.28
CA ASP A 324 -3.61 24.56 2.69
C ASP A 324 -2.13 24.29 3.00
N LYS A 325 -1.59 25.07 3.93
CA LYS A 325 -0.27 24.86 4.53
C LYS A 325 -0.31 23.86 5.68
N GLU A 326 -1.48 23.69 6.29
CA GLU A 326 -1.72 22.76 7.39
C GLU A 326 -1.95 21.35 6.88
N GLN A 327 -1.80 20.39 7.75
CA GLN A 327 -2.01 19.00 7.40
C GLN A 327 -3.50 18.66 7.49
N TRP A 328 -3.99 17.74 6.64
CA TRP A 328 -5.41 17.35 6.56
C TRP A 328 -6.04 17.03 7.92
N HIS A 329 -5.29 16.53 8.89
CA HIS A 329 -5.75 16.15 10.23
C HIS A 329 -5.87 17.33 11.20
N GLU A 330 -5.45 18.52 10.82
CA GLU A 330 -5.74 19.76 11.57
C GLU A 330 -7.18 20.27 11.30
N TYR A 331 -7.84 19.72 10.26
CA TYR A 331 -9.19 20.06 9.88
C TYR A 331 -10.21 19.09 10.51
N PRO A 332 -11.42 19.55 10.83
CA PRO A 332 -12.49 18.67 11.31
C PRO A 332 -12.96 17.72 10.20
N ASP A 333 -13.35 16.51 10.60
CA ASP A 333 -13.97 15.56 9.69
C ASP A 333 -15.48 15.77 9.59
N LEU A 334 -16.03 15.42 8.42
CA LEU A 334 -17.43 15.61 8.08
C LEU A 334 -18.37 14.85 9.05
N VAL A 335 -18.04 13.62 9.44
CA VAL A 335 -18.88 12.79 10.31
C VAL A 335 -19.00 13.43 11.69
N SER A 336 -17.87 13.85 12.26
CA SER A 336 -17.84 14.55 13.54
C SER A 336 -18.58 15.90 13.49
N VAL A 337 -18.41 16.67 12.41
CA VAL A 337 -19.14 17.94 12.20
C VAL A 337 -20.64 17.71 12.15
N MET A 338 -21.11 16.72 11.39
CA MET A 338 -22.54 16.39 11.30
C MET A 338 -23.09 15.93 12.66
N LYS A 339 -22.33 15.11 13.38
CA LYS A 339 -22.68 14.66 14.73
C LYS A 339 -22.84 15.82 15.70
N HIS A 340 -21.85 16.71 15.78
CA HIS A 340 -21.90 17.91 16.60
C HIS A 340 -22.98 18.91 16.13
N GLY A 341 -23.24 18.92 14.83
CA GLY A 341 -24.32 19.70 14.21
C GLY A 341 -25.72 19.19 14.51
N GLY A 342 -25.87 18.10 15.27
CA GLY A 342 -27.15 17.58 15.73
C GLY A 342 -27.77 16.48 14.87
N PHE A 343 -26.98 15.84 13.98
CA PHE A 343 -27.40 14.63 13.29
C PHE A 343 -27.04 13.38 14.10
N THR A 344 -27.88 12.35 14.01
CA THR A 344 -27.49 10.99 14.33
C THR A 344 -26.62 10.49 13.18
N THR A 345 -25.47 9.89 13.48
CA THR A 345 -24.50 9.52 12.45
C THR A 345 -24.35 8.01 12.33
N ALA A 346 -24.36 7.50 11.10
CA ALA A 346 -24.13 6.09 10.79
C ALA A 346 -23.04 5.95 9.72
N TRP A 347 -22.21 4.94 9.88
CA TRP A 347 -21.24 4.51 8.89
C TRP A 347 -21.48 3.05 8.53
N VAL A 348 -21.89 2.81 7.28
CA VAL A 348 -22.19 1.47 6.74
C VAL A 348 -21.16 1.17 5.66
N THR A 349 -20.38 0.12 5.81
CA THR A 349 -19.29 -0.19 4.88
C THR A 349 -19.29 -1.64 4.44
N ASN A 350 -18.92 -1.88 3.18
CA ASN A 350 -18.57 -3.21 2.67
C ASN A 350 -17.06 -3.44 2.62
N GLN A 351 -16.27 -2.45 3.03
CA GLN A 351 -14.84 -2.58 3.22
C GLN A 351 -14.52 -2.99 4.66
N GLU A 352 -13.30 -3.44 4.92
CA GLU A 352 -12.92 -3.96 6.22
C GLU A 352 -12.94 -2.89 7.32
N CYS A 353 -13.61 -3.20 8.44
CA CYS A 353 -13.68 -2.32 9.61
C CYS A 353 -12.49 -2.47 10.56
N SER A 354 -11.70 -3.53 10.43
CA SER A 354 -10.63 -3.90 11.36
C SER A 354 -9.24 -3.46 10.92
N GLY A 355 -9.14 -2.80 9.79
CA GLY A 355 -7.89 -2.27 9.27
C GLY A 355 -7.14 -1.44 10.32
N GLY A 356 -5.81 -1.37 10.21
CA GLY A 356 -4.97 -0.58 11.10
C GLY A 356 -5.38 0.90 11.13
N PRO A 357 -4.65 1.75 11.83
CA PRO A 357 -4.97 3.18 12.00
C PRO A 357 -5.09 3.96 10.67
N TRP A 358 -4.79 3.31 9.57
CA TRP A 358 -4.84 3.83 8.19
C TRP A 358 -6.14 3.52 7.45
N SER A 359 -7.01 2.67 7.98
CA SER A 359 -8.25 2.37 7.29
C SER A 359 -9.18 3.57 7.31
N VAL A 360 -9.91 3.78 6.21
CA VAL A 360 -10.90 4.87 6.09
C VAL A 360 -11.93 4.79 7.22
N GLN A 361 -12.34 3.58 7.58
CA GLN A 361 -13.30 3.31 8.64
C GLN A 361 -12.77 3.72 10.03
N GLN A 362 -11.49 3.49 10.29
CA GLN A 362 -10.87 3.92 11.55
C GLN A 362 -10.65 5.42 11.59
N LEU A 363 -10.34 6.04 10.48
CA LEU A 363 -10.11 7.49 10.40
C LEU A 363 -11.43 8.28 10.48
N PHE A 364 -12.42 7.90 9.70
CA PHE A 364 -13.62 8.70 9.47
C PHE A 364 -14.93 8.03 9.92
N GLY A 365 -14.99 6.70 10.02
CA GLY A 365 -16.16 5.96 10.48
C GLY A 365 -16.24 5.80 11.99
N SER A 366 -15.08 5.78 12.68
CA SER A 366 -15.03 5.57 14.13
C SER A 366 -15.78 6.63 14.97
N PRO A 367 -15.92 7.91 14.56
CA PRO A 367 -16.70 8.88 15.32
C PRO A 367 -18.20 8.73 15.16
N ALA A 368 -18.69 7.96 14.18
CA ALA A 368 -20.13 7.76 13.98
C ALA A 368 -20.80 7.10 15.21
N ASP A 369 -22.07 7.42 15.43
CA ASP A 369 -22.87 6.79 16.51
C ASP A 369 -23.08 5.29 16.24
N THR A 370 -23.10 4.88 14.98
CA THR A 370 -23.22 3.48 14.55
C THR A 370 -22.23 3.21 13.44
N LEU A 371 -21.38 2.20 13.62
CA LEU A 371 -20.49 1.66 12.60
C LEU A 371 -20.89 0.21 12.33
N THR A 372 -21.27 -0.12 11.11
CA THR A 372 -21.72 -1.46 10.72
C THR A 372 -21.34 -1.80 9.29
N GLY A 373 -21.26 -3.08 8.98
CA GLY A 373 -20.98 -3.60 7.63
C GLY A 373 -20.75 -5.11 7.64
N ASN A 374 -20.66 -5.71 6.46
CA ASN A 374 -20.45 -7.15 6.34
C ASN A 374 -19.07 -7.59 6.85
N ALA A 375 -18.03 -6.83 6.58
CA ALA A 375 -16.68 -7.15 7.01
C ALA A 375 -16.55 -7.18 8.56
N TYR A 376 -17.32 -6.36 9.27
CA TYR A 376 -17.36 -6.36 10.73
C TYR A 376 -17.87 -7.70 11.31
N ARG A 377 -18.88 -8.31 10.68
CA ARG A 377 -19.39 -9.63 11.11
C ARG A 377 -18.41 -10.76 10.83
N LEU A 378 -17.65 -10.68 9.75
CA LEU A 378 -16.64 -11.69 9.40
C LEU A 378 -15.52 -11.78 10.43
N HIS A 379 -15.10 -10.65 10.95
CA HIS A 379 -14.08 -10.60 11.99
C HIS A 379 -14.54 -11.23 13.32
N GLN A 380 -15.83 -11.16 13.61
CA GLN A 380 -16.41 -11.80 14.80
C GLN A 380 -16.57 -13.31 14.67
N THR A 381 -16.67 -13.84 13.44
CA THR A 381 -16.96 -15.27 13.22
C THR A 381 -15.73 -16.12 12.92
N ASN A 382 -14.53 -15.53 12.71
CA ASN A 382 -13.31 -16.23 12.29
C ASN A 382 -13.48 -17.12 11.04
N ASP A 383 -14.53 -16.90 10.25
CA ASP A 383 -14.88 -17.75 9.13
C ASP A 383 -14.17 -17.26 7.86
N MET A 384 -12.94 -17.70 7.68
CA MET A 384 -12.02 -17.33 6.60
C MET A 384 -12.43 -17.89 5.22
N PHE A 385 -13.46 -18.73 5.18
CA PHE A 385 -13.91 -19.44 3.96
C PHE A 385 -15.32 -19.05 3.50
N LEU A 386 -15.81 -17.89 3.88
CA LEU A 386 -17.12 -17.42 3.44
C LEU A 386 -17.12 -17.22 1.91
N SER A 387 -18.21 -17.61 1.27
CA SER A 387 -18.35 -17.53 -0.18
C SER A 387 -18.24 -16.09 -0.69
N ASP A 388 -17.71 -15.90 -1.90
CA ASP A 388 -17.56 -14.60 -2.57
C ASP A 388 -18.85 -13.76 -2.59
N SER A 389 -20.00 -14.41 -2.62
CA SER A 389 -21.31 -13.77 -2.58
C SER A 389 -21.58 -12.91 -1.34
N LEU A 390 -20.87 -13.16 -0.23
CA LEU A 390 -21.01 -12.39 1.01
C LEU A 390 -20.38 -10.99 0.93
N PHE A 391 -19.62 -10.70 -0.12
CA PHE A 391 -18.87 -9.48 -0.26
C PHE A 391 -19.40 -8.55 -1.36
N TYR A 392 -20.51 -8.92 -1.99
CA TYR A 392 -21.18 -8.02 -2.94
C TYR A 392 -21.79 -6.83 -2.18
N ASP A 393 -21.71 -5.64 -2.75
CA ASP A 393 -22.17 -4.40 -2.12
C ASP A 393 -23.66 -4.43 -1.74
N GLU A 394 -24.48 -5.19 -2.46
CA GLU A 394 -25.88 -5.41 -2.12
C GLU A 394 -26.09 -5.98 -0.70
N ARG A 395 -25.09 -6.67 -0.15
CA ARG A 395 -25.14 -7.26 1.19
C ARG A 395 -25.16 -6.26 2.34
N ILE A 396 -24.77 -5.01 2.09
CA ILE A 396 -24.88 -3.96 3.11
C ILE A 396 -26.28 -3.33 3.18
N LEU A 397 -27.13 -3.53 2.18
CA LEU A 397 -28.45 -2.93 2.12
C LEU A 397 -29.32 -3.22 3.37
N PRO A 398 -29.32 -4.43 3.97
CA PRO A 398 -30.03 -4.69 5.22
C PRO A 398 -29.50 -3.92 6.44
N ASN A 399 -28.27 -3.39 6.34
CA ASN A 399 -27.63 -2.63 7.42
C ASN A 399 -27.89 -1.11 7.30
N LEU A 400 -28.55 -0.67 6.23
CA LEU A 400 -28.99 0.72 6.11
C LEU A 400 -30.11 0.96 7.12
N LEU A 401 -29.91 1.96 7.97
CA LEU A 401 -30.87 2.33 9.00
C LEU A 401 -31.68 3.54 8.53
N SER A 402 -33.00 3.47 8.68
CA SER A 402 -33.81 4.68 8.63
C SER A 402 -33.78 5.41 9.97
N PHE A 403 -34.11 6.71 9.94
CA PHE A 403 -34.16 7.50 11.18
C PHE A 403 -35.15 6.90 12.18
N GLU A 404 -36.26 6.32 11.73
CA GLU A 404 -37.30 5.70 12.54
C GLU A 404 -36.82 4.41 13.22
N GLN A 405 -35.92 3.66 12.60
CA GLN A 405 -35.35 2.42 13.15
C GLN A 405 -34.31 2.66 14.25
N ILE A 406 -33.77 3.87 14.33
CA ILE A 406 -32.82 4.23 15.37
C ILE A 406 -33.53 4.37 16.72
N ALA A 407 -32.97 3.74 17.75
CA ALA A 407 -33.55 3.84 19.11
C ALA A 407 -33.71 5.30 19.54
N PRO A 408 -34.85 5.67 20.14
CA PRO A 408 -35.16 7.07 20.49
C PRO A 408 -34.06 7.78 21.28
N LYS A 409 -33.34 7.06 22.17
CA LYS A 409 -32.22 7.58 22.96
C LYS A 409 -30.98 8.02 22.15
N HIS A 410 -30.90 7.55 20.94
CA HIS A 410 -29.79 7.88 20.02
C HIS A 410 -30.18 8.88 18.93
N ARG A 411 -31.49 9.19 18.80
CA ARG A 411 -31.98 10.15 17.82
C ARG A 411 -31.58 11.56 18.20
N ARG A 412 -31.02 12.28 17.25
CA ARG A 412 -30.75 13.70 17.35
C ARG A 412 -31.76 14.52 16.54
N PRO A 413 -32.00 15.79 16.89
CA PRO A 413 -33.15 16.56 16.36
C PRO A 413 -33.06 16.82 14.84
N ARG A 414 -31.87 16.77 14.23
CA ARG A 414 -31.71 17.08 12.80
C ARG A 414 -32.00 15.95 11.84
N GLY A 415 -31.98 14.72 12.29
CA GLY A 415 -32.19 13.54 11.48
C GLY A 415 -30.96 12.64 11.41
N LEU A 416 -30.83 11.90 10.31
CA LEU A 416 -29.77 10.92 10.08
C LEU A 416 -28.76 11.44 9.03
N PHE A 417 -27.49 11.38 9.35
CA PHE A 417 -26.41 11.45 8.39
C PHE A 417 -25.76 10.07 8.27
N SER A 418 -25.92 9.42 7.13
CA SER A 418 -25.39 8.08 6.86
C SER A 418 -24.33 8.13 5.77
N VAL A 419 -23.15 7.58 6.05
CA VAL A 419 -22.12 7.30 5.04
C VAL A 419 -22.23 5.85 4.66
N VAL A 420 -22.39 5.57 3.36
CA VAL A 420 -22.45 4.22 2.79
C VAL A 420 -21.20 4.03 1.93
N HIS A 421 -20.25 3.26 2.42
CA HIS A 421 -18.96 3.05 1.77
C HIS A 421 -18.93 1.69 1.07
N LEU A 422 -18.90 1.71 -0.26
CA LEU A 422 -18.97 0.54 -1.12
C LEU A 422 -17.57 -0.05 -1.37
N MET A 423 -17.51 -1.33 -1.70
CA MET A 423 -16.34 -1.95 -2.33
C MET A 423 -16.23 -1.55 -3.81
N GLY A 424 -17.33 -1.25 -4.42
CA GLY A 424 -17.40 -0.66 -5.76
C GLY A 424 -16.74 -1.48 -6.85
N SER A 425 -15.98 -0.78 -7.69
CA SER A 425 -15.19 -1.38 -8.78
C SER A 425 -13.72 -1.56 -8.38
N HIS A 426 -13.44 -1.90 -7.12
CA HIS A 426 -12.09 -2.18 -6.65
C HIS A 426 -11.43 -3.32 -7.43
N ALA A 427 -10.10 -3.36 -7.50
CA ALA A 427 -9.34 -4.35 -8.24
C ALA A 427 -9.79 -5.80 -7.94
N GLY A 428 -9.60 -6.70 -8.92
CA GLY A 428 -10.27 -8.02 -8.90
C GLY A 428 -11.70 -7.92 -9.42
N TYR A 429 -11.91 -7.16 -10.49
CA TYR A 429 -13.22 -6.74 -11.00
C TYR A 429 -14.24 -7.86 -11.16
N ALA A 430 -13.80 -9.05 -11.61
CA ALA A 430 -14.67 -10.23 -11.75
C ALA A 430 -15.32 -10.68 -10.43
N ASN A 431 -14.71 -10.33 -9.28
CA ASN A 431 -15.21 -10.68 -7.95
C ASN A 431 -16.17 -9.61 -7.37
N ARG A 432 -16.40 -8.51 -8.09
CA ARG A 432 -17.19 -7.38 -7.59
C ARG A 432 -18.67 -7.43 -7.97
N TYR A 433 -19.10 -8.41 -8.75
CA TYR A 433 -20.48 -8.59 -9.18
C TYR A 433 -20.88 -10.06 -9.27
N PRO A 434 -22.14 -10.40 -9.03
CA PRO A 434 -22.64 -11.75 -9.22
C PRO A 434 -22.74 -12.10 -10.71
N ALA A 435 -22.74 -13.40 -11.03
CA ALA A 435 -22.78 -13.90 -12.41
C ALA A 435 -23.94 -13.34 -13.24
N SER A 436 -25.06 -12.97 -12.61
CA SER A 436 -26.23 -12.32 -13.25
C SER A 436 -25.90 -10.94 -13.85
N PHE A 437 -24.83 -10.29 -13.40
CA PHE A 437 -24.33 -9.02 -13.91
C PHE A 437 -23.14 -9.17 -14.88
N ALA A 438 -22.70 -10.38 -15.20
CA ALA A 438 -21.67 -10.65 -16.21
C ALA A 438 -22.19 -10.43 -17.65
N ARG A 439 -22.64 -9.22 -17.96
CA ARG A 439 -23.31 -8.85 -19.20
C ARG A 439 -22.34 -8.61 -20.35
N PHE A 440 -21.25 -7.90 -20.09
CA PHE A 440 -20.27 -7.50 -21.11
C PHE A 440 -19.14 -8.52 -21.19
N LYS A 441 -18.67 -8.78 -22.42
CA LYS A 441 -17.57 -9.71 -22.74
C LYS A 441 -16.50 -8.97 -23.56
N ALA A 442 -15.33 -9.56 -23.71
CA ALA A 442 -14.22 -8.99 -24.48
C ALA A 442 -14.63 -8.55 -25.90
N LYS A 443 -15.50 -9.30 -26.56
CA LYS A 443 -16.03 -8.97 -27.90
C LYS A 443 -16.84 -7.68 -27.96
N ASP A 444 -17.42 -7.24 -26.84
CA ASP A 444 -18.24 -6.02 -26.76
C ASP A 444 -17.37 -4.77 -26.56
N ILE A 445 -16.07 -4.94 -26.29
CA ILE A 445 -15.12 -3.84 -26.09
C ILE A 445 -14.57 -3.38 -27.45
N PRO A 446 -14.80 -2.12 -27.85
CA PRO A 446 -14.34 -1.60 -29.12
C PRO A 446 -12.81 -1.47 -29.19
N GLY A 447 -12.30 -1.38 -30.43
CA GLY A 447 -10.87 -1.13 -30.70
C GLY A 447 -10.02 -2.40 -30.84
N THR A 448 -8.72 -2.19 -31.11
CA THR A 448 -7.74 -3.24 -31.48
C THR A 448 -6.86 -3.66 -30.29
N LEU A 449 -7.41 -3.72 -29.08
CA LEU A 449 -6.70 -4.14 -27.88
C LEU A 449 -6.52 -5.66 -27.86
N ALA A 450 -5.47 -6.12 -27.17
CA ALA A 450 -5.26 -7.54 -26.90
C ALA A 450 -6.43 -8.13 -26.11
N GLU A 451 -6.80 -9.39 -26.38
CA GLU A 451 -7.98 -10.05 -25.79
C GLU A 451 -8.02 -10.01 -24.27
N GLY A 452 -6.88 -10.28 -23.60
CA GLY A 452 -6.80 -10.19 -22.14
C GLY A 452 -7.07 -8.79 -21.58
N ARG A 453 -6.70 -7.74 -22.33
CA ARG A 453 -7.00 -6.35 -21.95
C ARG A 453 -8.47 -6.03 -22.14
N LYS A 454 -9.09 -6.51 -23.23
CA LYS A 454 -10.54 -6.41 -23.47
C LYS A 454 -11.35 -7.13 -22.40
N THR A 455 -10.92 -8.32 -21.97
CA THR A 455 -11.54 -9.08 -20.89
C THR A 455 -11.56 -8.27 -19.59
N LYS A 456 -10.43 -7.68 -19.18
CA LYS A 456 -10.36 -6.83 -17.98
C LYS A 456 -11.26 -5.59 -18.06
N ILE A 457 -11.37 -4.98 -19.23
CA ILE A 457 -12.28 -3.83 -19.44
C ILE A 457 -13.74 -4.29 -19.34
N ALA A 458 -14.09 -5.45 -19.87
CA ALA A 458 -15.43 -6.01 -19.76
C ALA A 458 -15.80 -6.37 -18.31
N GLU A 459 -14.90 -6.98 -17.57
CA GLU A 459 -15.07 -7.25 -16.12
C GLU A 459 -15.28 -5.94 -15.34
N TYR A 460 -14.49 -4.92 -15.63
CA TYR A 460 -14.65 -3.60 -15.02
C TYR A 460 -16.00 -2.96 -15.40
N ALA A 461 -16.43 -3.02 -16.65
CA ALA A 461 -17.73 -2.53 -17.08
C ALA A 461 -18.91 -3.25 -16.38
N ASN A 462 -18.77 -4.56 -16.14
CA ASN A 462 -19.75 -5.34 -15.36
C ASN A 462 -19.78 -4.92 -13.89
N SER A 463 -18.64 -4.60 -13.28
CA SER A 463 -18.59 -4.09 -11.91
C SER A 463 -19.26 -2.72 -11.78
N VAL A 464 -19.08 -1.83 -12.78
CA VAL A 464 -19.76 -0.53 -12.82
C VAL A 464 -21.27 -0.71 -13.00
N LEU A 465 -21.72 -1.65 -13.86
CA LEU A 465 -23.13 -1.98 -14.03
C LEU A 465 -23.77 -2.48 -12.74
N TYR A 466 -23.06 -3.30 -11.97
CA TYR A 466 -23.54 -3.77 -10.67
C TYR A 466 -23.57 -2.64 -9.63
N ASN A 467 -22.58 -1.76 -9.63
CA ASN A 467 -22.58 -0.56 -8.80
C ASN A 467 -23.79 0.35 -9.05
N ASP A 468 -24.13 0.58 -10.32
CA ASP A 468 -25.32 1.32 -10.72
C ASP A 468 -26.59 0.73 -10.09
N HIS A 469 -26.73 -0.60 -10.13
CA HIS A 469 -27.83 -1.31 -9.48
C HIS A 469 -27.84 -1.05 -7.96
N VAL A 470 -26.72 -1.23 -7.27
CA VAL A 470 -26.63 -1.07 -5.81
C VAL A 470 -26.95 0.37 -5.39
N VAL A 471 -26.41 1.37 -6.10
CA VAL A 471 -26.68 2.78 -5.83
C VAL A 471 -28.19 3.08 -5.99
N ALA A 472 -28.82 2.54 -7.03
CA ALA A 472 -30.26 2.70 -7.25
C ALA A 472 -31.09 2.03 -6.13
N GLU A 473 -30.64 0.89 -5.61
CA GLU A 473 -31.31 0.23 -4.47
C GLU A 473 -31.14 1.02 -3.16
N ILE A 474 -29.99 1.67 -2.94
CA ILE A 474 -29.79 2.59 -1.81
C ILE A 474 -30.72 3.81 -1.95
N PHE A 475 -30.84 4.36 -3.15
CA PHE A 475 -31.70 5.53 -3.42
C PHE A 475 -33.19 5.27 -3.18
N LYS A 476 -33.67 4.04 -3.36
CA LYS A 476 -35.08 3.64 -3.15
C LYS A 476 -35.43 3.49 -1.66
N ARG A 477 -34.47 3.34 -0.77
CA ARG A 477 -34.66 3.12 0.66
C ARG A 477 -34.63 4.40 1.47
#